data_6fbda8936fb6bc0559bba331724cad92
#
_entry.id   6fbda8936fb6bc0559bba331724cad92
#
_cell.length_a   1.000
_cell.length_b   1.000
_cell.length_c   1.000
_cell.angle_alpha   90.00
_cell.angle_beta   90.00
_cell.angle_gamma   90.00
#
_symmetry.space_group_name_H-M   'P 1'
#
loop_
_entity.id
_entity.type
_entity.pdbx_description
1 polymer ?
#
loop_
_entity_poly.entity_id
_entity_poly.type
_entity_poly.pdbx_seq_one_letter_code
_entity_poly.pdbx_strand_id
1 'polypeptide(L)'
;MSLIFAATAPAVQAAPEFVNGLALDGTLLDRSGGTDANSGRIGYFSDLYYDAQRKQWYGLSDRGPGGGSLDYPTRVQRFRLKVDKKTGAISGFKVRETIIFTDEFGNPMNGLAPSPTNVLGNAFDPEGFVIDPRNRHLYVSDEYGPSLYEFDKKGKRVRSFVTPANLIPRSTASMPNYADDTGNTAGKRANRGFEGLAISPDGAYVYAMLQSAMLDEGGGSGLCNRIVKFNTDTGTAVAQYAYQMEGSSQGRGISALLAINDHEFLVLERNNRGIGVGAELSPPNKKLFRIDTTGAVDVSGMPLAPTVCPTGKVTKNSVPFLDLAADTLSELGNKVPEKWEGLAVGPRLKDGSYVMVAGTDNDYSVTQNAGGRQFDVYFKVTDADPFAGSIQCPLGLTTGCFTTADIADGIINEMFDLPNDGSYKLLPGVLHAYKVSAADLGNFVRPGHYRDTDDDDDQEDDDKK
;
A
#
# COMPACT_ATOMS: atom_id res chain seq x y z
N MET A 1 42.22 14.26 -37.96
CA MET A 1 41.67 14.79 -36.69
C MET A 1 40.63 13.78 -36.17
N SER A 2 41.08 12.83 -35.29
CA SER A 2 40.20 11.78 -34.74
C SER A 2 39.44 12.36 -33.53
N LEU A 3 38.13 12.41 -33.64
CA LEU A 3 37.24 12.71 -32.52
C LEU A 3 37.16 11.49 -31.59
N ILE A 4 37.76 11.59 -30.42
CA ILE A 4 37.58 10.60 -29.35
C ILE A 4 36.24 10.91 -28.67
N PHE A 5 35.21 10.08 -28.90
CA PHE A 5 34.04 10.09 -28.10
C PHE A 5 34.37 9.44 -26.73
N ALA A 6 34.46 10.24 -25.71
CA ALA A 6 34.51 9.76 -24.35
C ALA A 6 33.11 9.19 -24.01
N ALA A 7 32.99 7.89 -23.94
CA ALA A 7 31.81 7.25 -23.36
C ALA A 7 31.81 7.55 -21.85
N THR A 8 30.90 8.41 -21.41
CA THR A 8 30.63 8.58 -19.98
C THR A 8 30.02 7.28 -19.47
N ALA A 9 30.72 6.61 -18.55
CA ALA A 9 30.12 5.49 -17.82
C ALA A 9 28.85 5.98 -17.13
N PRO A 10 27.75 5.19 -17.15
CA PRO A 10 26.56 5.56 -16.40
C PRO A 10 26.96 5.73 -14.92
N ALA A 11 26.56 6.84 -14.33
CA ALA A 11 26.74 7.07 -12.91
C ALA A 11 26.04 5.91 -12.16
N VAL A 12 26.78 5.23 -11.29
CA VAL A 12 26.18 4.22 -10.40
C VAL A 12 25.21 4.98 -9.49
N GLN A 13 23.94 4.72 -9.65
CA GLN A 13 22.89 5.30 -8.80
C GLN A 13 23.12 4.79 -7.38
N ALA A 14 23.27 5.70 -6.40
CA ALA A 14 23.40 5.31 -5.01
C ALA A 14 22.04 4.82 -4.49
N ALA A 15 22.06 3.77 -3.68
CA ALA A 15 20.83 3.30 -3.03
C ALA A 15 20.38 4.34 -1.97
N PRO A 16 19.05 4.46 -1.72
CA PRO A 16 18.55 5.25 -0.60
C PRO A 16 19.17 4.83 0.73
N GLU A 17 19.55 5.79 1.56
CA GLU A 17 20.17 5.57 2.87
C GLU A 17 19.07 5.41 3.93
N PHE A 18 19.03 4.27 4.64
CA PHE A 18 18.16 4.09 5.79
C PHE A 18 18.55 5.08 6.91
N VAL A 19 17.58 5.84 7.39
CA VAL A 19 17.82 6.85 8.45
C VAL A 19 17.36 6.32 9.81
N ASN A 20 16.08 5.97 9.92
CA ASN A 20 15.50 5.35 11.10
C ASN A 20 14.11 4.81 10.78
N GLY A 21 13.51 4.09 11.73
CA GLY A 21 12.13 3.66 11.66
C GLY A 21 11.38 3.88 12.96
N LEU A 22 10.07 3.71 12.91
CA LEU A 22 9.17 3.75 14.04
C LEU A 22 8.28 2.51 14.04
N ALA A 23 8.18 1.82 15.16
CA ALA A 23 7.11 0.87 15.41
C ALA A 23 5.96 1.61 16.09
N LEU A 24 4.82 1.67 15.43
CA LEU A 24 3.63 2.38 15.89
C LEU A 24 2.75 1.43 16.69
N ASP A 25 2.31 1.85 17.86
CA ASP A 25 1.51 1.04 18.75
C ASP A 25 0.18 0.62 18.09
N GLY A 26 -0.07 -0.70 18.01
CA GLY A 26 -1.31 -1.27 17.46
C GLY A 26 -2.58 -0.96 18.26
N THR A 27 -2.45 -0.37 19.47
CA THR A 27 -3.59 0.08 20.28
C THR A 27 -3.95 1.56 20.08
N LEU A 28 -3.19 2.30 19.24
CA LEU A 28 -3.52 3.70 18.97
C LEU A 28 -4.91 3.82 18.36
N LEU A 29 -5.63 4.86 18.80
CA LEU A 29 -6.99 5.13 18.34
C LEU A 29 -6.99 6.22 17.26
N ASP A 30 -7.88 6.07 16.32
CA ASP A 30 -8.20 7.09 15.33
C ASP A 30 -9.09 8.21 15.91
N ARG A 31 -9.68 9.04 15.06
CA ARG A 31 -10.55 10.15 15.45
C ARG A 31 -12.02 9.92 15.10
N SER A 32 -12.42 8.69 14.76
CA SER A 32 -13.80 8.34 14.42
C SER A 32 -14.75 8.29 15.62
N GLY A 33 -14.20 8.13 16.81
CA GLY A 33 -14.99 8.02 18.03
C GLY A 33 -15.14 6.61 18.60
N GLY A 34 -14.51 5.60 17.98
CA GLY A 34 -14.35 4.28 18.57
C GLY A 34 -15.60 3.40 18.64
N THR A 35 -16.57 3.60 17.72
CA THR A 35 -17.84 2.84 17.70
C THR A 35 -17.85 1.69 16.70
N ASP A 36 -16.78 1.49 15.97
CA ASP A 36 -16.66 0.41 14.98
C ASP A 36 -16.21 -0.93 15.57
N ALA A 37 -16.12 -1.93 14.72
CA ALA A 37 -15.80 -3.31 15.08
C ALA A 37 -14.45 -3.49 15.80
N ASN A 38 -13.51 -2.54 15.63
CA ASN A 38 -12.18 -2.57 16.26
C ASN A 38 -11.99 -1.46 17.31
N SER A 39 -13.07 -0.93 17.86
CA SER A 39 -13.07 0.09 18.90
C SER A 39 -12.23 1.33 18.56
N GLY A 40 -12.16 1.68 17.27
CA GLY A 40 -11.43 2.84 16.75
C GLY A 40 -9.92 2.66 16.70
N ARG A 41 -9.36 1.46 16.81
CA ARG A 41 -7.94 1.21 16.55
C ARG A 41 -7.60 1.59 15.12
N ILE A 42 -6.40 2.11 14.92
CA ILE A 42 -5.91 2.49 13.60
C ILE A 42 -5.49 1.22 12.83
N GLY A 43 -6.03 1.06 11.59
CA GLY A 43 -5.37 0.27 10.57
C GLY A 43 -4.25 1.11 9.97
N TYR A 44 -3.03 0.57 9.98
CA TYR A 44 -1.89 1.21 9.35
C TYR A 44 -1.85 0.82 7.87
N PHE A 45 -1.03 1.29 7.14
CA PHE A 45 -0.95 1.99 5.89
C PHE A 45 -0.94 1.03 4.68
N SER A 46 -2.10 0.78 4.06
CA SER A 46 -2.16 0.26 2.68
C SER A 46 -1.57 1.25 1.68
N ASP A 47 -1.65 2.59 1.96
CA ASP A 47 -0.86 3.57 1.22
C ASP A 47 -0.50 4.78 2.08
N LEU A 48 0.52 5.51 1.64
CA LEU A 48 1.00 6.76 2.24
C LEU A 48 1.04 7.87 1.21
N TYR A 49 0.66 9.07 1.62
CA TYR A 49 0.78 10.26 0.79
C TYR A 49 1.28 11.46 1.58
N TYR A 50 2.23 12.21 1.02
CA TYR A 50 2.67 13.49 1.57
C TYR A 50 2.16 14.64 0.73
N ASP A 51 1.27 15.44 1.32
CA ASP A 51 0.79 16.70 0.75
C ASP A 51 1.79 17.83 1.05
N ALA A 52 2.64 18.14 0.10
CA ALA A 52 3.67 19.16 0.26
C ALA A 52 3.07 20.58 0.37
N GLN A 53 1.93 20.87 -0.28
CA GLN A 53 1.27 22.17 -0.21
C GLN A 53 0.83 22.52 1.21
N ARG A 54 0.44 21.49 2.00
CA ARG A 54 -0.04 21.65 3.37
C ARG A 54 0.89 21.08 4.42
N LYS A 55 2.02 20.48 3.99
CA LYS A 55 2.98 19.80 4.86
C LYS A 55 2.29 18.75 5.75
N GLN A 56 1.38 17.96 5.16
CA GLN A 56 0.55 16.97 5.87
C GLN A 56 0.75 15.58 5.29
N TRP A 57 0.64 14.59 6.16
CA TRP A 57 0.72 13.18 5.80
C TRP A 57 -0.67 12.56 5.84
N TYR A 58 -0.91 11.64 4.93
CA TYR A 58 -2.09 10.79 4.88
C TYR A 58 -1.68 9.33 4.86
N GLY A 59 -2.44 8.49 5.56
CA GLY A 59 -2.27 7.06 5.58
C GLY A 59 -3.62 6.39 5.35
N LEU A 60 -3.71 5.63 4.28
CA LEU A 60 -4.90 4.87 3.93
C LEU A 60 -4.95 3.60 4.77
N SER A 61 -6.12 3.18 5.19
CA SER A 61 -6.39 1.86 5.74
C SER A 61 -7.24 1.08 4.76
N ASP A 62 -7.04 -0.23 4.70
CA ASP A 62 -7.79 -1.15 3.84
C ASP A 62 -9.27 -1.33 4.26
N ARG A 63 -9.90 -2.43 3.83
CA ARG A 63 -11.29 -2.81 4.15
C ARG A 63 -11.59 -2.95 5.64
N GLY A 64 -10.58 -2.93 6.50
CA GLY A 64 -10.79 -2.96 7.93
C GLY A 64 -10.51 -4.31 8.60
N PRO A 65 -10.65 -4.35 9.94
CA PRO A 65 -10.33 -5.51 10.74
C PRO A 65 -11.31 -6.65 10.42
N GLY A 66 -10.83 -7.75 9.92
CA GLY A 66 -11.67 -8.91 9.63
C GLY A 66 -11.70 -9.34 8.18
N GLY A 67 -10.85 -8.72 7.34
CA GLY A 67 -10.60 -9.19 5.99
C GLY A 67 -11.85 -9.30 5.11
N GLY A 68 -12.78 -8.35 5.22
CA GLY A 68 -13.99 -8.30 4.41
C GLY A 68 -15.23 -8.99 5.02
N SER A 69 -15.17 -9.44 6.27
CA SER A 69 -16.28 -10.11 6.94
C SER A 69 -17.01 -9.27 7.99
N LEU A 70 -16.50 -8.06 8.27
CA LEU A 70 -17.10 -7.13 9.22
C LEU A 70 -17.54 -5.84 8.52
N ASP A 71 -18.64 -5.27 8.99
CA ASP A 71 -19.05 -3.92 8.61
C ASP A 71 -18.09 -2.91 9.27
N TYR A 72 -17.28 -2.27 8.43
CA TYR A 72 -16.29 -1.31 8.87
C TYR A 72 -16.27 -0.12 7.91
N PRO A 73 -16.58 1.11 8.39
CA PRO A 73 -16.51 2.31 7.58
C PRO A 73 -15.07 2.60 7.15
N THR A 74 -14.79 2.42 5.86
CA THR A 74 -13.44 2.61 5.31
C THR A 74 -13.00 4.08 5.38
N ARG A 75 -11.69 4.31 5.52
CA ARG A 75 -11.18 5.63 5.92
C ARG A 75 -9.75 5.90 5.52
N VAL A 76 -9.39 7.19 5.55
CA VAL A 76 -8.00 7.64 5.50
C VAL A 76 -7.68 8.48 6.74
N GLN A 77 -6.49 8.30 7.29
CA GLN A 77 -5.99 9.05 8.43
C GLN A 77 -5.14 10.23 7.94
N ARG A 78 -5.45 11.45 8.39
CA ARG A 78 -4.53 12.57 8.29
C ARG A 78 -3.71 12.64 9.58
N PHE A 79 -2.39 12.61 9.45
CA PHE A 79 -1.49 12.57 10.59
C PHE A 79 -0.33 13.56 10.47
N ARG A 80 0.31 13.84 11.59
CA ARG A 80 1.58 14.57 11.65
C ARG A 80 2.69 13.58 11.89
N LEU A 81 3.77 13.73 11.13
CA LEU A 81 5.04 13.05 11.31
C LEU A 81 6.12 14.13 11.31
N LYS A 82 6.91 14.22 12.37
CA LYS A 82 8.05 15.14 12.43
C LYS A 82 9.19 14.57 11.59
N VAL A 83 9.78 15.39 10.75
CA VAL A 83 10.96 15.05 9.95
C VAL A 83 12.08 16.03 10.32
N ASP A 84 13.20 15.53 10.79
CA ASP A 84 14.39 16.33 11.00
C ASP A 84 14.96 16.81 9.65
N LYS A 85 15.05 18.12 9.46
CA LYS A 85 15.41 18.72 8.18
C LYS A 85 16.89 18.55 7.79
N LYS A 86 17.76 18.11 8.71
CA LYS A 86 19.18 17.79 8.43
C LYS A 86 19.37 16.33 8.07
N THR A 87 18.78 15.44 8.86
CA THR A 87 19.05 14.00 8.79
C THR A 87 17.99 13.22 8.01
N GLY A 88 16.75 13.74 7.94
CA GLY A 88 15.61 12.99 7.44
C GLY A 88 14.97 12.06 8.49
N ALA A 89 15.47 12.06 9.72
CA ALA A 89 14.91 11.19 10.78
C ALA A 89 13.45 11.55 11.09
N ILE A 90 12.61 10.52 11.22
CA ILE A 90 11.19 10.64 11.53
C ILE A 90 10.92 10.42 13.01
N SER A 91 9.90 11.10 13.54
CA SER A 91 9.45 10.97 14.94
C SER A 91 8.05 11.55 15.14
N GLY A 92 7.47 11.35 16.30
CA GLY A 92 6.27 12.09 16.76
C GLY A 92 5.03 11.88 15.89
N PHE A 93 4.76 10.61 15.50
CA PHE A 93 3.52 10.25 14.83
C PHE A 93 2.30 10.63 15.67
N LYS A 94 1.32 11.32 15.06
CA LYS A 94 0.08 11.73 15.73
C LYS A 94 -1.06 11.89 14.72
N VAL A 95 -2.13 11.11 14.87
CA VAL A 95 -3.36 11.28 14.08
C VAL A 95 -4.01 12.62 14.40
N ARG A 96 -4.41 13.34 13.37
CA ARG A 96 -5.06 14.66 13.45
C ARG A 96 -6.53 14.58 13.07
N GLU A 97 -6.87 13.74 12.12
CA GLU A 97 -8.21 13.60 11.58
C GLU A 97 -8.40 12.21 10.98
N THR A 98 -9.59 11.68 11.11
CA THR A 98 -10.07 10.48 10.41
C THR A 98 -11.15 10.91 9.43
N ILE A 99 -10.92 10.65 8.13
CA ILE A 99 -11.87 10.95 7.05
C ILE A 99 -12.53 9.64 6.64
N ILE A 100 -13.81 9.49 6.94
CA ILE A 100 -14.62 8.33 6.53
C ILE A 100 -15.05 8.50 5.08
N PHE A 101 -14.89 7.47 4.27
CA PHE A 101 -15.41 7.45 2.90
C PHE A 101 -16.92 7.18 2.89
N THR A 102 -17.64 7.98 2.10
CA THR A 102 -19.09 7.84 1.94
C THR A 102 -19.46 7.86 0.47
N ASP A 103 -20.60 7.25 0.15
CA ASP A 103 -21.20 7.36 -1.18
C ASP A 103 -21.72 8.80 -1.46
N GLU A 104 -22.30 9.01 -2.63
CA GLU A 104 -22.89 10.30 -3.05
C GLU A 104 -24.08 10.74 -2.20
N PHE A 105 -24.67 9.82 -1.45
CA PHE A 105 -25.81 10.09 -0.55
C PHE A 105 -25.38 10.32 0.90
N GLY A 106 -24.08 10.06 1.23
CA GLY A 106 -23.52 10.21 2.57
C GLY A 106 -23.58 8.93 3.41
N ASN A 107 -23.93 7.77 2.83
CA ASN A 107 -23.83 6.50 3.51
C ASN A 107 -22.36 6.05 3.54
N PRO A 108 -21.85 5.50 4.65
CA PRO A 108 -20.49 5.00 4.71
C PRO A 108 -20.25 3.91 3.64
N MET A 109 -19.11 4.00 2.97
CA MET A 109 -18.56 2.85 2.26
C MET A 109 -17.95 1.90 3.30
N ASN A 110 -18.08 0.60 3.07
CA ASN A 110 -17.72 -0.39 4.08
C ASN A 110 -16.81 -1.49 3.52
N GLY A 111 -16.01 -2.07 4.41
CA GLY A 111 -15.07 -3.11 4.07
C GLY A 111 -15.67 -4.50 3.85
N LEU A 112 -16.97 -4.68 3.98
CA LEU A 112 -17.61 -5.97 3.72
C LEU A 112 -17.37 -6.42 2.27
N ALA A 113 -17.07 -7.70 2.10
CA ALA A 113 -17.04 -8.31 0.78
C ALA A 113 -18.40 -8.14 0.07
N PRO A 114 -18.40 -7.91 -1.25
CA PRO A 114 -19.63 -7.68 -2.01
C PRO A 114 -20.68 -8.76 -1.83
N SER A 115 -21.92 -8.35 -1.45
CA SER A 115 -23.07 -9.25 -1.29
C SER A 115 -24.35 -8.54 -1.74
N PRO A 116 -25.01 -9.00 -2.83
CA PRO A 116 -24.62 -10.17 -3.64
C PRO A 116 -23.28 -9.98 -4.37
N THR A 117 -22.59 -11.08 -4.67
CA THR A 117 -21.20 -11.08 -5.16
C THR A 117 -20.99 -10.39 -6.51
N ASN A 118 -22.05 -10.19 -7.27
CA ASN A 118 -22.01 -9.55 -8.59
C ASN A 118 -22.30 -8.02 -8.55
N VAL A 119 -22.45 -7.45 -7.36
CA VAL A 119 -22.73 -6.02 -7.17
C VAL A 119 -21.77 -5.44 -6.13
N LEU A 120 -20.98 -4.45 -6.49
CA LEU A 120 -20.07 -3.79 -5.56
C LEU A 120 -20.84 -2.97 -4.50
N GLY A 121 -21.85 -2.21 -4.89
CA GLY A 121 -22.60 -1.36 -3.95
C GLY A 121 -21.68 -0.39 -3.22
N ASN A 122 -21.71 -0.42 -1.88
CA ASN A 122 -20.82 0.32 -1.00
C ASN A 122 -19.67 -0.55 -0.45
N ALA A 123 -19.49 -1.79 -0.94
CA ALA A 123 -18.30 -2.58 -0.64
C ALA A 123 -17.06 -1.88 -1.18
N PHE A 124 -16.04 -1.71 -0.34
CA PHE A 124 -14.86 -0.93 -0.68
C PHE A 124 -13.63 -1.45 0.06
N ASP A 125 -12.63 -1.82 -0.71
CA ASP A 125 -11.33 -2.26 -0.23
C ASP A 125 -10.26 -1.26 -0.73
N PRO A 126 -10.07 -0.15 -0.01
CA PRO A 126 -9.17 0.92 -0.44
C PRO A 126 -7.71 0.53 -0.28
N GLU A 127 -6.91 0.62 -1.37
CA GLU A 127 -5.51 0.19 -1.37
C GLU A 127 -4.51 1.27 -1.83
N GLY A 128 -4.90 2.17 -2.71
CA GLY A 128 -4.04 3.25 -3.17
C GLY A 128 -4.69 4.62 -2.98
N PHE A 129 -3.89 5.64 -2.67
CA PHE A 129 -4.37 6.97 -2.31
C PHE A 129 -3.50 8.07 -2.89
N VAL A 130 -4.11 9.01 -3.62
CA VAL A 130 -3.46 10.26 -4.06
C VAL A 130 -4.41 11.45 -3.95
N ILE A 131 -3.84 12.66 -3.92
CA ILE A 131 -4.60 13.92 -3.88
C ILE A 131 -4.39 14.68 -5.18
N ASP A 132 -5.47 15.04 -5.86
CA ASP A 132 -5.42 15.90 -7.06
C ASP A 132 -4.88 17.28 -6.67
N PRO A 133 -3.74 17.72 -7.22
CA PRO A 133 -3.15 19.02 -6.89
C PRO A 133 -4.00 20.20 -7.35
N ARG A 134 -4.94 20.01 -8.30
CA ARG A 134 -5.74 21.07 -8.91
C ARG A 134 -6.95 21.46 -8.08
N ASN A 135 -7.66 20.47 -7.50
CA ASN A 135 -8.93 20.68 -6.78
C ASN A 135 -8.90 20.12 -5.35
N ARG A 136 -7.87 19.35 -4.98
CA ARG A 136 -7.70 18.69 -3.68
C ARG A 136 -8.68 17.55 -3.44
N HIS A 137 -9.30 16.99 -4.47
CA HIS A 137 -10.05 15.77 -4.35
C HIS A 137 -9.12 14.58 -4.09
N LEU A 138 -9.67 13.56 -3.44
CA LEU A 138 -8.97 12.34 -3.08
C LEU A 138 -9.30 11.30 -4.15
N TYR A 139 -8.30 10.71 -4.76
CA TYR A 139 -8.47 9.54 -5.61
C TYR A 139 -8.06 8.31 -4.83
N VAL A 140 -8.90 7.29 -4.82
CA VAL A 140 -8.68 6.07 -4.06
C VAL A 140 -8.99 4.87 -4.95
N SER A 141 -8.04 3.94 -5.02
CA SER A 141 -8.24 2.67 -5.71
C SER A 141 -8.93 1.65 -4.83
N ASP A 142 -9.54 0.64 -5.46
CA ASP A 142 -10.36 -0.38 -4.82
C ASP A 142 -9.95 -1.76 -5.31
N GLU A 143 -9.70 -2.66 -4.39
CA GLU A 143 -9.29 -4.03 -4.68
C GLU A 143 -10.49 -4.92 -5.02
N TYR A 144 -11.67 -4.65 -4.46
CA TYR A 144 -12.87 -5.43 -4.79
C TYR A 144 -13.29 -5.25 -6.26
N GLY A 145 -13.22 -4.03 -6.82
CA GLY A 145 -13.69 -3.72 -8.15
C GLY A 145 -13.04 -4.46 -9.32
N PRO A 146 -11.89 -4.13 -9.88
CA PRO A 146 -10.99 -3.04 -9.56
C PRO A 146 -11.58 -1.67 -9.96
N SER A 147 -11.74 -0.81 -8.99
CA SER A 147 -12.37 0.49 -9.20
C SER A 147 -11.43 1.64 -8.85
N LEU A 148 -11.75 2.81 -9.36
CA LEU A 148 -11.11 4.07 -8.98
C LEU A 148 -12.20 5.09 -8.67
N TYR A 149 -12.18 5.64 -7.46
CA TYR A 149 -13.16 6.60 -6.99
C TYR A 149 -12.53 7.97 -6.73
N GLU A 150 -13.31 9.01 -7.00
CA GLU A 150 -13.00 10.38 -6.65
C GLU A 150 -13.88 10.81 -5.48
N PHE A 151 -13.27 11.28 -4.40
CA PHE A 151 -13.93 11.81 -3.23
C PHE A 151 -13.60 13.30 -3.06
N ASP A 152 -14.50 14.05 -2.47
CA ASP A 152 -14.18 15.40 -2.01
C ASP A 152 -13.24 15.36 -0.80
N LYS A 153 -12.81 16.52 -0.33
CA LYS A 153 -11.89 16.67 0.83
C LYS A 153 -12.43 16.08 2.14
N LYS A 154 -13.74 15.79 2.20
CA LYS A 154 -14.41 15.25 3.38
C LYS A 154 -14.71 13.76 3.27
N GLY A 155 -14.27 13.13 2.18
CA GLY A 155 -14.47 11.70 1.94
C GLY A 155 -15.81 11.36 1.27
N LYS A 156 -16.57 12.33 0.79
CA LYS A 156 -17.82 12.07 0.06
C LYS A 156 -17.49 11.77 -1.41
N ARG A 157 -17.97 10.63 -1.94
CA ARG A 157 -17.78 10.24 -3.35
C ARG A 157 -18.43 11.26 -4.28
N VAL A 158 -17.62 11.75 -5.21
CA VAL A 158 -18.01 12.70 -6.25
C VAL A 158 -18.24 11.97 -7.56
N ARG A 159 -17.40 10.97 -7.85
CA ARG A 159 -17.42 10.24 -9.12
C ARG A 159 -16.78 8.87 -8.98
N SER A 160 -17.24 7.93 -9.80
CA SER A 160 -16.56 6.67 -10.11
C SER A 160 -15.93 6.77 -11.49
N PHE A 161 -14.70 6.32 -11.65
CA PHE A 161 -14.06 6.20 -12.95
C PHE A 161 -14.60 4.99 -13.69
N VAL A 162 -14.54 5.01 -15.02
CA VAL A 162 -14.99 3.87 -15.84
C VAL A 162 -13.93 2.78 -15.83
N THR A 163 -14.23 1.67 -15.15
CA THR A 163 -13.35 0.50 -15.15
C THR A 163 -13.27 -0.12 -16.53
N PRO A 164 -12.06 -0.37 -17.09
CA PRO A 164 -11.93 -1.11 -18.34
C PRO A 164 -12.55 -2.50 -18.28
N ALA A 165 -13.36 -2.84 -19.28
CA ALA A 165 -14.15 -4.06 -19.28
C ALA A 165 -13.32 -5.35 -19.19
N ASN A 166 -12.08 -5.34 -19.70
CA ASN A 166 -11.17 -6.50 -19.61
C ASN A 166 -10.72 -6.80 -18.18
N LEU A 167 -10.76 -5.81 -17.27
CA LEU A 167 -10.31 -5.98 -15.88
C LEU A 167 -11.41 -6.53 -14.97
N ILE A 168 -12.69 -6.36 -15.35
CA ILE A 168 -13.82 -6.79 -14.53
C ILE A 168 -13.79 -8.32 -14.40
N PRO A 169 -13.80 -8.87 -13.17
CA PRO A 169 -13.85 -10.31 -12.95
C PRO A 169 -15.16 -10.86 -13.50
N ARG A 170 -15.13 -11.89 -14.30
CA ARG A 170 -16.32 -12.43 -14.94
C ARG A 170 -16.21 -13.92 -15.30
N SER A 171 -17.35 -14.59 -15.27
CA SER A 171 -17.53 -15.95 -15.79
C SER A 171 -17.68 -15.94 -17.31
N THR A 172 -17.69 -17.11 -17.94
CA THR A 172 -18.02 -17.29 -19.35
C THR A 172 -19.42 -16.76 -19.72
N ALA A 173 -20.34 -16.70 -18.77
CA ALA A 173 -21.66 -16.08 -18.92
C ALA A 173 -21.67 -14.57 -18.70
N SER A 174 -20.50 -13.94 -18.60
CA SER A 174 -20.31 -12.49 -18.35
C SER A 174 -20.88 -11.98 -17.02
N MET A 175 -21.16 -12.88 -16.07
CA MET A 175 -21.58 -12.52 -14.72
C MET A 175 -20.34 -12.27 -13.86
N PRO A 176 -20.18 -11.08 -13.26
CA PRO A 176 -19.08 -10.81 -12.36
C PRO A 176 -19.28 -11.51 -11.00
N ASN A 177 -18.16 -11.93 -10.39
CA ASN A 177 -18.08 -12.22 -8.97
C ASN A 177 -16.91 -11.40 -8.39
N TYR A 178 -17.25 -10.41 -7.57
CA TYR A 178 -16.25 -9.51 -6.99
C TYR A 178 -15.71 -10.02 -5.66
N ALA A 179 -16.40 -10.96 -5.01
CA ALA A 179 -16.04 -11.44 -3.68
C ALA A 179 -14.97 -12.55 -3.71
N ASP A 180 -15.04 -13.43 -4.71
CA ASP A 180 -14.08 -14.54 -4.87
C ASP A 180 -13.88 -14.91 -6.34
N ASP A 181 -12.98 -15.87 -6.62
CA ASP A 181 -12.70 -16.34 -7.98
C ASP A 181 -13.67 -17.45 -8.46
N THR A 182 -14.66 -17.84 -7.66
CA THR A 182 -15.56 -18.96 -7.99
C THR A 182 -16.35 -18.67 -9.26
N GLY A 183 -16.16 -19.51 -10.27
CA GLY A 183 -16.79 -19.38 -11.58
C GLY A 183 -16.23 -18.29 -12.49
N ASN A 184 -15.34 -17.42 -12.01
CA ASN A 184 -14.65 -16.44 -12.84
C ASN A 184 -13.59 -17.12 -13.71
N THR A 185 -13.49 -16.66 -14.96
CA THR A 185 -12.52 -17.16 -15.94
C THR A 185 -11.65 -16.07 -16.54
N ALA A 186 -11.97 -14.81 -16.30
CA ALA A 186 -11.25 -13.66 -16.83
C ALA A 186 -11.36 -12.45 -15.90
N GLY A 187 -10.50 -11.48 -16.12
CA GLY A 187 -10.42 -10.26 -15.34
C GLY A 187 -9.53 -10.38 -14.09
N LYS A 188 -9.64 -9.42 -13.18
CA LYS A 188 -8.83 -9.41 -11.95
C LYS A 188 -9.12 -10.64 -11.11
N ARG A 189 -8.18 -11.08 -10.30
CA ARG A 189 -8.37 -12.12 -9.29
C ARG A 189 -9.01 -11.53 -8.04
N ALA A 190 -9.71 -12.39 -7.28
CA ALA A 190 -10.22 -12.00 -5.96
C ALA A 190 -9.07 -11.49 -5.07
N ASN A 191 -9.32 -10.41 -4.34
CA ASN A 191 -8.34 -9.75 -3.50
C ASN A 191 -7.02 -9.45 -4.24
N ARG A 192 -7.10 -9.00 -5.53
CA ARG A 192 -6.01 -8.67 -6.43
C ARG A 192 -6.44 -7.60 -7.45
N GLY A 193 -7.21 -6.61 -6.98
CA GLY A 193 -7.66 -5.49 -7.79
C GLY A 193 -6.60 -4.41 -7.92
N PHE A 194 -7.02 -3.13 -7.91
CA PHE A 194 -6.08 -2.02 -7.95
C PHE A 194 -5.45 -1.77 -6.59
N GLU A 195 -4.16 -2.01 -6.51
CA GLU A 195 -3.33 -1.86 -5.31
C GLU A 195 -2.55 -0.54 -5.35
N GLY A 196 -1.62 -0.41 -6.27
CA GLY A 196 -0.80 0.79 -6.40
C GLY A 196 -1.52 1.93 -7.13
N LEU A 197 -1.41 3.16 -6.61
CA LEU A 197 -1.99 4.35 -7.22
C LEU A 197 -0.98 5.51 -7.27
N ALA A 198 -0.88 6.17 -8.42
CA ALA A 198 -0.03 7.33 -8.61
C ALA A 198 -0.73 8.41 -9.43
N ILE A 199 -0.39 9.68 -9.20
CA ILE A 199 -0.92 10.81 -9.95
C ILE A 199 0.21 11.55 -10.67
N SER A 200 -0.04 11.98 -11.92
CA SER A 200 0.89 12.86 -12.63
C SER A 200 1.07 14.20 -11.90
N PRO A 201 2.24 14.85 -12.01
CA PRO A 201 2.51 16.10 -11.30
C PRO A 201 1.52 17.22 -11.58
N ASP A 202 0.96 17.25 -12.79
CA ASP A 202 -0.06 18.23 -13.21
C ASP A 202 -1.48 17.83 -12.83
N GLY A 203 -1.68 16.61 -12.30
CA GLY A 203 -2.98 16.07 -11.96
C GLY A 203 -3.82 15.59 -13.16
N ALA A 204 -3.29 15.61 -14.38
CA ALA A 204 -4.06 15.27 -15.59
C ALA A 204 -4.33 13.77 -15.71
N TYR A 205 -3.48 12.93 -15.10
CA TYR A 205 -3.59 11.48 -15.17
C TYR A 205 -3.39 10.82 -13.83
N VAL A 206 -4.18 9.75 -13.60
CA VAL A 206 -3.96 8.80 -12.50
C VAL A 206 -3.60 7.45 -13.09
N TYR A 207 -2.63 6.79 -12.47
CA TYR A 207 -2.15 5.46 -12.84
C TYR A 207 -2.53 4.49 -11.73
N ALA A 208 -3.30 3.46 -12.07
CA ALA A 208 -3.69 2.40 -11.14
C ALA A 208 -3.09 1.07 -11.59
N MET A 209 -2.49 0.33 -10.67
CA MET A 209 -1.82 -0.93 -10.96
C MET A 209 -2.49 -2.09 -10.24
N LEU A 210 -2.79 -3.16 -10.98
CA LEU A 210 -3.31 -4.39 -10.35
C LEU A 210 -2.27 -5.00 -9.42
N GLN A 211 -2.71 -5.68 -8.37
CA GLN A 211 -1.80 -6.40 -7.47
C GLN A 211 -1.12 -7.59 -8.14
N SER A 212 -1.81 -8.27 -9.07
CA SER A 212 -1.26 -9.43 -9.79
C SER A 212 -1.84 -9.57 -11.19
N ALA A 213 -1.29 -10.52 -11.96
CA ALA A 213 -1.84 -10.88 -13.26
C ALA A 213 -3.30 -11.33 -13.17
N MET A 214 -4.09 -11.05 -14.22
CA MET A 214 -5.49 -11.44 -14.32
C MET A 214 -5.66 -12.96 -14.46
N LEU A 215 -6.87 -13.47 -14.21
CA LEU A 215 -7.22 -14.89 -14.29
C LEU A 215 -6.86 -15.49 -15.67
N ASP A 216 -7.25 -14.81 -16.74
CA ASP A 216 -7.00 -15.19 -18.12
C ASP A 216 -5.57 -14.87 -18.62
N GLU A 217 -4.74 -14.26 -17.80
CA GLU A 217 -3.35 -13.91 -18.06
C GLU A 217 -2.35 -14.66 -17.17
N GLY A 218 -2.75 -15.84 -16.72
CA GLY A 218 -1.94 -16.73 -15.89
C GLY A 218 -2.24 -16.72 -14.42
N GLY A 219 -3.12 -15.87 -13.94
CA GLY A 219 -3.59 -15.84 -12.55
C GLY A 219 -2.44 -15.76 -11.55
N GLY A 220 -2.48 -16.61 -10.52
CA GLY A 220 -1.46 -16.64 -9.45
C GLY A 220 -0.04 -16.94 -9.91
N SER A 221 0.15 -17.54 -11.08
CA SER A 221 1.46 -17.84 -11.67
C SER A 221 1.88 -16.82 -12.72
N GLY A 222 1.00 -15.90 -13.10
CA GLY A 222 1.26 -14.88 -14.10
C GLY A 222 2.33 -13.87 -13.63
N LEU A 223 3.19 -13.48 -14.57
CA LEU A 223 4.27 -12.51 -14.34
C LEU A 223 4.04 -11.19 -15.07
N CYS A 224 3.04 -11.14 -15.94
CA CYS A 224 2.71 -9.96 -16.71
C CYS A 224 1.52 -9.27 -16.07
N ASN A 225 1.73 -8.08 -15.53
CA ASN A 225 0.73 -7.30 -14.83
C ASN A 225 0.34 -6.04 -15.61
N ARG A 226 -0.69 -5.33 -15.20
CA ARG A 226 -1.22 -4.15 -15.89
C ARG A 226 -1.17 -2.90 -15.04
N ILE A 227 -0.72 -1.80 -15.67
CA ILE A 227 -0.86 -0.42 -15.19
C ILE A 227 -1.90 0.26 -16.09
N VAL A 228 -2.94 0.81 -15.51
CA VAL A 228 -4.00 1.54 -16.23
C VAL A 228 -3.79 3.03 -16.05
N LYS A 229 -3.73 3.76 -17.15
CA LYS A 229 -3.66 5.23 -17.17
C LYS A 229 -5.06 5.79 -17.39
N PHE A 230 -5.57 6.53 -16.41
CA PHE A 230 -6.85 7.23 -16.48
C PHE A 230 -6.65 8.72 -16.72
N ASN A 231 -7.47 9.30 -17.55
CA ASN A 231 -7.59 10.76 -17.66
C ASN A 231 -8.53 11.26 -16.54
N THR A 232 -8.05 12.18 -15.73
CA THR A 232 -8.77 12.66 -14.55
C THR A 232 -9.96 13.57 -14.89
N ASP A 233 -9.96 14.25 -16.03
CA ASP A 233 -11.07 15.11 -16.43
C ASP A 233 -12.25 14.29 -16.94
N THR A 234 -11.99 13.25 -17.74
CA THR A 234 -13.03 12.39 -18.31
C THR A 234 -13.44 11.23 -17.41
N GLY A 235 -12.57 10.79 -16.49
CA GLY A 235 -12.79 9.60 -15.65
C GLY A 235 -12.72 8.30 -16.44
N THR A 236 -12.01 8.26 -17.57
CA THR A 236 -11.89 7.09 -18.44
C THR A 236 -10.43 6.66 -18.60
N ALA A 237 -10.21 5.37 -18.78
CA ALA A 237 -8.89 4.85 -19.13
C ALA A 237 -8.51 5.28 -20.56
N VAL A 238 -7.27 5.72 -20.73
CA VAL A 238 -6.71 6.16 -22.02
C VAL A 238 -5.61 5.23 -22.51
N ALA A 239 -5.05 4.40 -21.67
CA ALA A 239 -4.07 3.35 -22.03
C ALA A 239 -3.97 2.31 -20.93
N GLN A 240 -3.47 1.11 -21.28
CA GLN A 240 -2.98 0.11 -20.35
C GLN A 240 -1.55 -0.26 -20.74
N TYR A 241 -0.66 -0.39 -19.76
CA TYR A 241 0.73 -0.77 -19.99
C TYR A 241 1.04 -2.11 -19.34
N ALA A 242 1.85 -2.93 -20.00
CA ALA A 242 2.30 -4.20 -19.46
C ALA A 242 3.54 -4.00 -18.58
N TYR A 243 3.55 -4.63 -17.40
CA TYR A 243 4.65 -4.64 -16.45
C TYR A 243 5.12 -6.05 -16.17
N GLN A 244 6.42 -6.32 -16.32
CA GLN A 244 7.03 -7.61 -16.03
C GLN A 244 7.41 -7.70 -14.55
N MET A 245 6.69 -8.53 -13.79
CA MET A 245 7.03 -8.83 -12.39
C MET A 245 8.26 -9.74 -12.29
N GLU A 246 8.96 -9.66 -11.15
CA GLU A 246 10.02 -10.61 -10.82
C GLU A 246 9.47 -12.02 -10.65
N GLY A 247 10.21 -13.00 -11.15
CA GLY A 247 9.92 -14.41 -10.91
C GLY A 247 10.26 -14.79 -9.48
N SER A 248 9.27 -15.20 -8.67
CA SER A 248 9.48 -15.67 -7.31
C SER A 248 8.66 -16.92 -7.05
N SER A 249 9.28 -17.97 -6.50
CA SER A 249 8.60 -19.19 -6.05
C SER A 249 7.80 -18.99 -4.76
N GLN A 250 7.95 -17.84 -4.08
CA GLN A 250 7.40 -17.58 -2.76
C GLN A 250 6.20 -16.63 -2.76
N GLY A 251 5.56 -16.50 -3.90
CA GLY A 251 4.50 -15.53 -4.09
C GLY A 251 5.05 -14.13 -4.41
N ARG A 252 4.22 -13.31 -4.98
CA ARG A 252 4.50 -11.94 -5.35
C ARG A 252 3.21 -11.17 -5.53
N GLY A 253 3.29 -9.90 -5.25
CA GLY A 253 2.25 -8.93 -5.51
C GLY A 253 2.87 -7.55 -5.64
N ILE A 254 2.17 -6.70 -6.35
CA ILE A 254 2.43 -5.27 -6.33
C ILE A 254 1.73 -4.69 -5.10
N SER A 255 2.37 -3.77 -4.38
CA SER A 255 1.76 -3.13 -3.21
C SER A 255 1.78 -1.62 -3.26
N ALA A 256 2.63 -1.01 -4.08
CA ALA A 256 2.65 0.44 -4.21
C ALA A 256 3.07 0.86 -5.61
N LEU A 257 2.59 2.02 -6.03
CA LEU A 257 3.01 2.75 -7.22
C LEU A 257 3.21 4.22 -6.83
N LEU A 258 4.43 4.72 -6.93
CA LEU A 258 4.76 6.11 -6.60
C LEU A 258 5.29 6.84 -7.83
N ALA A 259 4.67 7.97 -8.21
CA ALA A 259 5.18 8.78 -9.33
C ALA A 259 6.46 9.53 -8.97
N ILE A 260 7.47 9.42 -9.82
CA ILE A 260 8.66 10.27 -9.85
C ILE A 260 8.37 11.53 -10.67
N ASN A 261 7.74 11.35 -11.81
CA ASN A 261 7.27 12.40 -12.71
C ASN A 261 6.08 11.88 -13.53
N ASP A 262 5.82 12.42 -14.72
CA ASP A 262 4.68 12.05 -15.58
C ASP A 262 4.83 10.68 -16.28
N HIS A 263 6.01 10.08 -16.28
CA HIS A 263 6.31 8.81 -16.98
C HIS A 263 7.20 7.83 -16.19
N GLU A 264 7.91 8.29 -15.15
CA GLU A 264 8.72 7.44 -14.30
C GLU A 264 8.04 7.18 -12.96
N PHE A 265 8.15 5.93 -12.46
CA PHE A 265 7.52 5.51 -11.20
C PHE A 265 8.46 4.58 -10.41
N LEU A 266 8.19 4.47 -9.11
CA LEU A 266 8.64 3.37 -8.27
C LEU A 266 7.50 2.39 -8.06
N VAL A 267 7.79 1.10 -8.22
CA VAL A 267 6.85 -0.01 -8.00
C VAL A 267 7.39 -0.87 -6.87
N LEU A 268 6.58 -1.13 -5.86
CA LEU A 268 6.92 -2.07 -4.79
C LEU A 268 6.39 -3.47 -5.14
N GLU A 269 7.32 -4.41 -5.30
CA GLU A 269 7.03 -5.84 -5.37
C GLU A 269 7.33 -6.52 -4.03
N ARG A 270 6.39 -7.30 -3.50
CA ARG A 270 6.58 -8.04 -2.25
C ARG A 270 6.02 -9.46 -2.28
N ASN A 271 6.53 -10.28 -1.39
CA ASN A 271 5.93 -11.55 -0.98
C ASN A 271 5.28 -11.43 0.41
N ASN A 272 4.57 -12.49 0.82
CA ASN A 272 3.90 -12.58 2.12
C ASN A 272 4.80 -13.22 3.17
N ARG A 273 6.07 -12.78 3.26
CA ARG A 273 7.04 -13.26 4.26
C ARG A 273 7.42 -12.12 5.18
N GLY A 274 7.44 -12.38 6.49
CA GLY A 274 7.73 -11.39 7.51
C GLY A 274 6.78 -11.51 8.69
N ILE A 275 7.00 -10.68 9.74
CA ILE A 275 6.06 -10.62 10.85
C ILE A 275 4.74 -9.98 10.40
N GLY A 276 3.64 -10.66 10.65
CA GLY A 276 2.30 -10.29 10.24
C GLY A 276 1.29 -11.30 10.76
N VAL A 277 0.10 -11.26 10.17
CA VAL A 277 -0.98 -12.22 10.49
C VAL A 277 -0.67 -13.61 9.93
N GLY A 278 0.04 -13.69 8.81
CA GLY A 278 0.22 -14.90 8.03
C GLY A 278 1.37 -15.84 8.41
N ALA A 279 2.34 -15.43 9.21
CA ALA A 279 3.27 -16.27 9.94
C ALA A 279 4.50 -16.90 9.27
N GLU A 280 4.77 -16.79 7.99
CA GLU A 280 6.05 -17.26 7.45
C GLU A 280 7.05 -16.10 7.33
N LEU A 281 8.15 -16.14 8.11
CA LEU A 281 9.09 -15.04 8.22
C LEU A 281 10.08 -14.95 7.05
N SER A 282 10.51 -16.09 6.45
CA SER A 282 11.68 -16.11 5.58
C SER A 282 11.48 -16.95 4.30
N PRO A 283 12.16 -16.59 3.22
CA PRO A 283 12.91 -15.36 3.00
C PRO A 283 11.98 -14.20 2.56
N PRO A 284 12.13 -13.02 3.16
CA PRO A 284 11.37 -11.84 2.73
C PRO A 284 11.88 -11.33 1.37
N ASN A 285 10.98 -10.75 0.58
CA ASN A 285 11.30 -10.05 -0.67
C ASN A 285 10.42 -8.80 -0.76
N LYS A 286 11.02 -7.61 -0.62
CA LYS A 286 10.35 -6.32 -0.48
C LYS A 286 11.09 -5.26 -1.30
N LYS A 287 10.96 -5.32 -2.63
CA LYS A 287 11.84 -4.56 -3.53
C LYS A 287 11.10 -3.47 -4.28
N LEU A 288 11.67 -2.27 -4.25
CA LEU A 288 11.26 -1.18 -5.12
C LEU A 288 12.03 -1.23 -6.44
N PHE A 289 11.31 -1.12 -7.55
CA PHE A 289 11.90 -1.02 -8.88
C PHE A 289 11.50 0.30 -9.52
N ARG A 290 12.46 0.98 -10.16
CA ARG A 290 12.16 2.10 -11.03
C ARG A 290 11.71 1.60 -12.38
N ILE A 291 10.64 2.22 -12.90
CA ILE A 291 10.10 1.96 -14.23
C ILE A 291 9.91 3.25 -15.01
N ASP A 292 9.86 3.12 -16.34
CA ASP A 292 9.59 4.20 -17.26
C ASP A 292 8.55 3.74 -18.30
N THR A 293 7.49 4.52 -18.44
CA THR A 293 6.41 4.28 -19.41
C THR A 293 6.67 4.92 -20.77
N THR A 294 7.78 5.65 -20.94
CA THR A 294 8.14 6.28 -22.22
C THR A 294 8.32 5.21 -23.29
N GLY A 295 7.58 5.36 -24.39
CA GLY A 295 7.60 4.39 -25.49
C GLY A 295 6.90 3.05 -25.21
N ALA A 296 6.26 2.91 -24.04
CA ALA A 296 5.47 1.72 -23.78
C ALA A 296 4.23 1.66 -24.69
N VAL A 297 3.91 0.47 -25.16
CA VAL A 297 2.78 0.23 -26.07
C VAL A 297 1.50 0.09 -25.26
N ASP A 298 0.41 0.68 -25.76
CA ASP A 298 -0.92 0.46 -25.21
C ASP A 298 -1.39 -0.98 -25.48
N VAL A 299 -1.64 -1.71 -24.41
CA VAL A 299 -2.09 -3.11 -24.42
C VAL A 299 -3.57 -3.27 -24.03
N SER A 300 -4.37 -2.21 -24.08
CA SER A 300 -5.79 -2.23 -23.70
C SER A 300 -6.61 -3.29 -24.43
N GLY A 301 -6.33 -3.51 -25.73
CA GLY A 301 -6.99 -4.49 -26.59
C GLY A 301 -6.27 -5.84 -26.72
N MET A 302 -5.22 -6.08 -25.93
CA MET A 302 -4.35 -7.25 -26.09
C MET A 302 -4.42 -8.15 -24.85
N PRO A 303 -4.61 -9.47 -24.98
CA PRO A 303 -4.36 -10.41 -23.90
C PRO A 303 -2.85 -10.48 -23.62
N LEU A 304 -2.46 -10.54 -22.36
CA LEU A 304 -1.06 -10.69 -21.97
C LEU A 304 -0.70 -12.17 -21.78
N ALA A 305 0.48 -12.56 -22.27
CA ALA A 305 0.98 -13.90 -22.01
C ALA A 305 1.35 -14.07 -20.52
N PRO A 306 1.14 -15.27 -19.94
CA PRO A 306 1.32 -15.48 -18.50
C PRO A 306 2.72 -15.17 -17.97
N THR A 307 3.77 -15.52 -18.72
CA THR A 307 5.14 -15.52 -18.16
C THR A 307 6.05 -14.44 -18.71
N VAL A 308 5.78 -13.98 -19.93
CA VAL A 308 6.64 -12.99 -20.62
C VAL A 308 5.76 -11.90 -21.20
N CYS A 309 5.95 -10.69 -20.74
CA CYS A 309 5.24 -9.52 -21.27
C CYS A 309 5.66 -9.21 -22.71
N PRO A 310 4.78 -8.60 -23.51
CA PRO A 310 5.06 -8.27 -24.90
C PRO A 310 6.25 -7.30 -25.02
N THR A 311 6.84 -7.26 -26.22
CA THR A 311 7.77 -6.19 -26.60
C THR A 311 7.01 -4.86 -26.52
N GLY A 312 7.64 -3.83 -25.94
CA GLY A 312 6.99 -2.56 -25.69
C GLY A 312 6.28 -2.48 -24.33
N LYS A 313 6.50 -3.46 -23.40
CA LYS A 313 6.20 -3.28 -22.00
C LYS A 313 6.94 -2.08 -21.41
N VAL A 314 6.56 -1.61 -20.23
CA VAL A 314 7.30 -0.56 -19.51
C VAL A 314 8.76 -1.00 -19.30
N THR A 315 9.67 -0.04 -19.39
CA THR A 315 11.08 -0.28 -19.05
C THR A 315 11.20 -0.41 -17.54
N LYS A 316 11.90 -1.43 -17.06
CA LYS A 316 12.14 -1.70 -15.63
C LYS A 316 13.64 -1.84 -15.39
N ASN A 317 14.16 -1.17 -14.38
CA ASN A 317 15.55 -1.35 -13.98
C ASN A 317 15.76 -2.78 -13.47
N SER A 318 16.86 -3.41 -13.89
CA SER A 318 17.18 -4.78 -13.46
C SER A 318 17.68 -4.86 -12.02
N VAL A 319 18.19 -3.76 -11.48
CA VAL A 319 18.62 -3.65 -10.08
C VAL A 319 17.52 -2.92 -9.30
N PRO A 320 17.10 -3.46 -8.15
CA PRO A 320 16.16 -2.75 -7.28
C PRO A 320 16.69 -1.37 -6.89
N PHE A 321 15.80 -0.38 -6.84
CA PHE A 321 16.10 0.94 -6.31
C PHE A 321 16.33 0.88 -4.80
N LEU A 322 15.56 0.04 -4.10
CA LEU A 322 15.66 -0.21 -2.66
C LEU A 322 15.13 -1.60 -2.33
N ASP A 323 15.75 -2.28 -1.37
CA ASP A 323 15.21 -3.49 -0.74
C ASP A 323 14.83 -3.17 0.71
N LEU A 324 13.53 -3.03 0.99
CA LEU A 324 13.02 -2.72 2.33
C LEU A 324 13.29 -3.83 3.35
N ALA A 325 13.59 -5.07 2.88
CA ALA A 325 13.92 -6.18 3.75
C ALA A 325 15.37 -6.10 4.30
N ALA A 326 16.21 -5.23 3.75
CA ALA A 326 17.57 -5.05 4.22
C ALA A 326 17.65 -4.32 5.56
N ASP A 327 16.65 -3.51 5.88
CA ASP A 327 16.62 -2.67 7.08
C ASP A 327 15.57 -3.18 8.05
N THR A 328 15.93 -3.26 9.33
CA THR A 328 15.08 -3.80 10.38
C THR A 328 15.22 -2.96 11.66
N LEU A 329 14.24 -3.12 12.56
CA LEU A 329 14.25 -2.42 13.85
C LEU A 329 14.56 -3.39 14.98
N SER A 330 15.49 -2.99 15.86
CA SER A 330 15.83 -3.79 17.05
C SER A 330 14.63 -4.04 17.97
N GLU A 331 13.71 -3.10 18.04
CA GLU A 331 12.47 -3.23 18.81
C GLU A 331 11.49 -4.27 18.24
N LEU A 332 11.71 -4.71 17.00
CA LEU A 332 11.00 -5.83 16.35
C LEU A 332 11.83 -7.12 16.36
N GLY A 333 12.93 -7.17 17.13
CA GLY A 333 13.85 -8.29 17.13
C GLY A 333 14.57 -8.47 15.79
N ASN A 334 14.77 -7.38 15.05
CA ASN A 334 15.35 -7.34 13.71
C ASN A 334 14.61 -8.23 12.69
N LYS A 335 13.29 -8.34 12.84
CA LYS A 335 12.43 -9.06 11.90
C LYS A 335 11.85 -8.12 10.87
N VAL A 336 11.71 -8.60 9.65
CA VAL A 336 11.10 -7.85 8.54
C VAL A 336 9.58 -7.92 8.65
N PRO A 337 8.87 -6.80 8.59
CA PRO A 337 7.41 -6.79 8.46
C PRO A 337 6.92 -7.47 7.17
N GLU A 338 5.75 -8.12 7.24
CA GLU A 338 5.17 -8.83 6.10
C GLU A 338 4.68 -7.88 5.00
N LYS A 339 3.82 -6.91 5.37
CA LYS A 339 3.05 -6.10 4.44
C LYS A 339 3.60 -4.67 4.33
N TRP A 340 4.68 -4.50 3.58
CA TRP A 340 5.10 -3.19 3.11
C TRP A 340 4.19 -2.75 1.95
N GLU A 341 3.45 -1.66 2.11
CA GLU A 341 2.44 -1.20 1.15
C GLU A 341 2.47 0.31 0.93
N GLY A 342 2.54 1.11 2.02
CA GLY A 342 2.58 2.56 1.91
C GLY A 342 3.94 3.08 1.43
N LEU A 343 3.93 4.05 0.50
CA LEU A 343 5.14 4.67 -0.02
C LEU A 343 4.92 6.15 -0.39
N ALA A 344 5.73 7.06 0.18
CA ALA A 344 5.63 8.49 -0.13
C ALA A 344 7.00 9.19 -0.17
N VAL A 345 7.16 10.17 -1.08
CA VAL A 345 8.26 11.14 -1.01
C VAL A 345 7.83 12.32 -0.13
N GLY A 346 8.44 12.41 1.03
CA GLY A 346 8.23 13.44 2.02
C GLY A 346 8.94 14.76 1.70
N PRO A 347 9.17 15.62 2.69
CA PRO A 347 9.76 16.94 2.47
C PRO A 347 11.21 16.88 1.95
N ARG A 348 11.63 17.93 1.28
CA ARG A 348 13.02 18.18 0.93
C ARG A 348 13.83 18.56 2.17
N LEU A 349 15.04 18.03 2.26
CA LEU A 349 15.98 18.28 3.35
C LEU A 349 16.88 19.49 3.04
N LYS A 350 17.61 19.98 4.06
CA LYS A 350 18.49 21.17 3.94
C LYS A 350 19.63 20.99 2.93
N ASP A 351 20.07 19.78 2.68
CA ASP A 351 21.11 19.46 1.69
C ASP A 351 20.56 19.22 0.27
N GLY A 352 19.26 19.41 0.07
CA GLY A 352 18.58 19.20 -1.22
C GLY A 352 18.14 17.78 -1.50
N SER A 353 18.44 16.81 -0.63
CA SER A 353 17.90 15.46 -0.71
C SER A 353 16.44 15.43 -0.27
N TYR A 354 15.80 14.28 -0.41
CA TYR A 354 14.42 14.06 0.04
C TYR A 354 14.40 12.97 1.11
N VAL A 355 13.37 13.00 1.98
CA VAL A 355 13.02 11.84 2.78
C VAL A 355 11.95 11.04 2.05
N MET A 356 12.19 9.75 1.86
CA MET A 356 11.18 8.79 1.42
C MET A 356 10.72 7.99 2.64
N VAL A 357 9.41 7.81 2.79
CA VAL A 357 8.84 7.04 3.88
C VAL A 357 8.11 5.84 3.31
N ALA A 358 8.46 4.66 3.80
CA ALA A 358 7.73 3.42 3.56
C ALA A 358 6.95 3.04 4.82
N GLY A 359 5.75 2.48 4.65
CA GLY A 359 4.87 2.07 5.74
C GLY A 359 4.29 0.67 5.51
N THR A 360 3.86 0.04 6.59
CA THR A 360 3.24 -1.28 6.54
C THR A 360 1.76 -1.22 6.83
N ASP A 361 0.98 -2.05 6.15
CA ASP A 361 -0.29 -2.52 6.67
C ASP A 361 -0.02 -3.51 7.82
N ASN A 362 -0.76 -3.41 8.90
CA ASN A 362 -0.66 -4.29 10.06
C ASN A 362 -1.94 -5.10 10.32
N ASP A 363 -2.86 -5.14 9.36
CA ASP A 363 -4.17 -5.80 9.53
C ASP A 363 -4.88 -5.37 10.83
N TYR A 364 -4.77 -4.08 11.24
CA TYR A 364 -5.33 -3.56 12.51
C TYR A 364 -4.80 -4.27 13.76
N SER A 365 -3.67 -4.95 13.69
CA SER A 365 -3.12 -5.83 14.73
C SER A 365 -4.03 -7.01 15.09
N VAL A 366 -4.98 -7.39 14.24
CA VAL A 366 -5.94 -8.46 14.52
C VAL A 366 -6.00 -9.47 13.38
N THR A 367 -6.46 -10.65 13.74
CA THR A 367 -6.92 -11.67 12.79
C THR A 367 -8.31 -12.14 13.18
N GLN A 368 -8.95 -12.87 12.30
CA GLN A 368 -10.30 -13.35 12.50
C GLN A 368 -10.39 -14.84 12.21
N ASN A 369 -11.01 -15.58 13.11
CA ASN A 369 -11.29 -17.00 12.90
C ASN A 369 -12.66 -17.23 12.26
N ALA A 370 -12.92 -18.47 11.88
CA ALA A 370 -14.24 -18.90 11.43
C ALA A 370 -15.29 -18.54 12.50
N GLY A 371 -16.31 -17.77 12.11
CA GLY A 371 -17.37 -17.29 13.01
C GLY A 371 -17.25 -15.80 13.38
N GLY A 372 -16.28 -15.08 12.81
CA GLY A 372 -16.20 -13.62 12.93
C GLY A 372 -15.61 -13.10 14.24
N ARG A 373 -15.04 -13.97 15.08
CA ARG A 373 -14.40 -13.55 16.31
C ARG A 373 -12.97 -13.06 16.03
N GLN A 374 -12.66 -11.86 16.49
CA GLN A 374 -11.34 -11.23 16.35
C GLN A 374 -10.39 -11.61 17.49
N PHE A 375 -9.12 -11.67 17.16
CA PHE A 375 -8.02 -11.91 18.10
C PHE A 375 -6.89 -10.93 17.82
N ASP A 376 -6.30 -10.39 18.88
CA ASP A 376 -5.07 -9.63 18.80
C ASP A 376 -3.92 -10.52 18.33
N VAL A 377 -3.09 -10.00 17.41
CA VAL A 377 -1.95 -10.72 16.85
C VAL A 377 -0.68 -10.24 17.53
N TYR A 378 -0.03 -11.17 18.22
CA TYR A 378 1.27 -10.95 18.85
C TYR A 378 2.36 -11.72 18.10
N PHE A 379 3.57 -11.22 18.19
CA PHE A 379 4.78 -11.91 17.74
C PHE A 379 5.86 -11.89 18.82
N LYS A 380 6.75 -12.89 18.81
CA LYS A 380 7.85 -13.00 19.75
C LYS A 380 9.07 -12.21 19.24
N VAL A 381 9.51 -11.23 20.01
CA VAL A 381 10.64 -10.35 19.64
C VAL A 381 11.97 -11.07 19.76
N THR A 382 12.13 -11.88 20.83
CA THR A 382 13.42 -12.48 21.22
C THR A 382 13.77 -13.75 20.46
N ASP A 383 12.83 -14.34 19.74
CA ASP A 383 13.05 -15.61 19.04
C ASP A 383 13.68 -15.37 17.66
N ALA A 384 14.80 -16.04 17.41
CA ALA A 384 15.42 -16.10 16.09
C ALA A 384 14.70 -17.11 15.16
N ASP A 385 13.72 -17.86 15.69
CA ASP A 385 12.99 -18.87 14.92
C ASP A 385 12.18 -18.20 13.81
N PRO A 386 12.45 -18.53 12.53
CA PRO A 386 11.68 -18.04 11.40
C PRO A 386 10.20 -18.49 11.41
N PHE A 387 9.83 -19.40 12.31
CA PHE A 387 8.49 -19.97 12.43
C PHE A 387 7.77 -19.61 13.73
N ALA A 388 8.25 -18.63 14.48
CA ALA A 388 7.45 -18.07 15.56
C ALA A 388 6.17 -17.47 14.94
N GLY A 389 5.22 -18.33 14.64
CA GLY A 389 3.94 -18.00 14.04
C GLY A 389 3.23 -16.90 14.82
N SER A 390 2.29 -16.21 14.18
CA SER A 390 1.47 -15.24 14.88
C SER A 390 0.76 -15.92 16.05
N ILE A 391 0.87 -15.30 17.22
CA ILE A 391 0.15 -15.71 18.42
C ILE A 391 -1.14 -14.90 18.46
N GLN A 392 -2.24 -15.59 18.67
CA GLN A 392 -3.56 -15.01 18.71
C GLN A 392 -4.05 -14.96 20.16
N CYS A 393 -4.41 -13.79 20.64
CA CYS A 393 -4.97 -13.60 21.97
C CYS A 393 -6.37 -12.97 21.87
N PRO A 394 -7.30 -13.25 22.81
CA PRO A 394 -8.55 -12.52 22.85
C PRO A 394 -8.31 -11.01 22.94
N LEU A 395 -9.13 -10.20 22.25
CA LEU A 395 -8.93 -8.75 22.11
C LEU A 395 -8.66 -8.07 23.46
N GLY A 396 -7.54 -7.35 23.54
CA GLY A 396 -7.11 -6.60 24.72
C GLY A 396 -6.56 -7.46 25.88
N LEU A 397 -6.39 -8.79 25.65
CA LEU A 397 -5.87 -9.70 26.67
C LEU A 397 -4.52 -10.29 26.25
N THR A 398 -3.74 -10.72 27.25
CA THR A 398 -2.50 -11.48 27.06
C THR A 398 -2.61 -12.87 27.67
N THR A 399 -3.83 -13.29 28.02
CA THR A 399 -4.17 -14.60 28.58
C THR A 399 -5.10 -15.36 27.66
N GLY A 400 -5.01 -16.69 27.70
CA GLY A 400 -5.80 -17.54 26.81
C GLY A 400 -5.39 -17.43 25.32
N CYS A 401 -4.12 -17.19 25.08
CA CYS A 401 -3.53 -17.08 23.76
C CYS A 401 -3.27 -18.47 23.16
N PHE A 402 -3.18 -18.55 21.83
CA PHE A 402 -2.93 -19.79 21.09
C PHE A 402 -2.20 -19.47 19.77
N THR A 403 -1.64 -20.49 19.13
CA THR A 403 -1.09 -20.40 17.78
C THR A 403 -2.05 -21.05 16.78
N THR A 404 -1.82 -20.85 15.48
CA THR A 404 -2.59 -21.55 14.43
C THR A 404 -2.41 -23.08 14.49
N ALA A 405 -1.27 -23.55 15.01
CA ALA A 405 -1.00 -24.98 15.21
C ALA A 405 -1.87 -25.60 16.33
N ASP A 406 -2.34 -24.79 17.27
CA ASP A 406 -3.18 -25.24 18.37
C ASP A 406 -4.66 -25.42 17.97
N ILE A 407 -5.00 -25.09 16.72
CA ILE A 407 -6.35 -25.23 16.19
C ILE A 407 -6.46 -26.54 15.40
N ALA A 408 -7.29 -27.45 15.86
CA ALA A 408 -7.68 -28.64 15.12
C ALA A 408 -9.20 -28.71 15.00
N ASP A 409 -9.71 -28.95 13.77
CA ASP A 409 -11.15 -29.04 13.48
C ASP A 409 -11.95 -27.81 13.95
N GLY A 410 -11.32 -26.63 13.95
CA GLY A 410 -11.93 -25.39 14.45
C GLY A 410 -11.98 -25.24 15.96
N ILE A 411 -11.37 -26.16 16.71
CA ILE A 411 -11.30 -26.18 18.18
C ILE A 411 -9.88 -25.80 18.61
N ILE A 412 -9.78 -24.86 19.55
CA ILE A 412 -8.49 -24.51 20.18
C ILE A 412 -8.21 -25.57 21.26
N ASN A 413 -7.17 -26.36 21.05
CA ASN A 413 -6.79 -27.47 21.92
C ASN A 413 -5.87 -27.06 23.08
N GLU A 414 -5.01 -26.09 22.82
CA GLU A 414 -4.06 -25.58 23.82
C GLU A 414 -4.15 -24.05 23.91
N MET A 415 -4.05 -23.52 25.11
CA MET A 415 -4.00 -22.10 25.38
C MET A 415 -2.89 -21.82 26.41
N PHE A 416 -2.30 -20.66 26.29
CA PHE A 416 -1.25 -20.21 27.22
C PHE A 416 -1.37 -18.69 27.47
N ASP A 417 -0.67 -18.24 28.50
CA ASP A 417 -0.62 -16.82 28.84
C ASP A 417 0.73 -16.26 28.39
N LEU A 418 0.71 -15.05 27.79
CA LEU A 418 1.95 -14.38 27.42
C LEU A 418 2.66 -13.86 28.69
N PRO A 419 3.98 -14.08 28.82
CA PRO A 419 4.73 -13.50 29.91
C PRO A 419 4.78 -11.98 29.78
N ASN A 420 4.70 -11.30 30.93
CA ASN A 420 4.81 -9.83 30.97
C ASN A 420 6.30 -9.41 31.15
N ASP A 421 7.15 -9.82 30.20
CA ASP A 421 8.60 -9.56 30.21
C ASP A 421 9.09 -8.79 28.97
N GLY A 422 8.16 -8.37 28.10
CA GLY A 422 8.45 -7.67 26.86
C GLY A 422 8.94 -8.55 25.72
N SER A 423 8.96 -9.88 25.89
CA SER A 423 9.33 -10.82 24.83
C SER A 423 8.31 -10.93 23.70
N TYR A 424 7.06 -10.53 23.96
CA TYR A 424 5.97 -10.50 22.99
C TYR A 424 5.47 -9.09 22.78
N LYS A 425 5.16 -8.74 21.54
CA LYS A 425 4.56 -7.45 21.16
C LYS A 425 3.35 -7.66 20.28
N LEU A 426 2.34 -6.81 20.47
CA LEU A 426 1.23 -6.65 19.55
C LEU A 426 1.77 -6.19 18.19
N LEU A 427 1.25 -6.72 17.09
CA LEU A 427 1.69 -6.39 15.75
C LEU A 427 1.57 -4.88 15.49
N PRO A 428 2.69 -4.14 15.34
CA PRO A 428 2.66 -2.69 15.14
C PRO A 428 2.50 -2.35 13.67
N GLY A 429 2.08 -1.12 13.38
CA GLY A 429 2.42 -0.48 12.13
C GLY A 429 3.89 -0.08 12.13
N VAL A 430 4.56 -0.13 10.99
CA VAL A 430 5.97 0.24 10.89
C VAL A 430 6.14 1.33 9.84
N LEU A 431 6.94 2.33 10.17
CA LEU A 431 7.42 3.35 9.23
C LEU A 431 8.94 3.28 9.15
N HIS A 432 9.49 3.27 7.94
CA HIS A 432 10.92 3.46 7.68
C HIS A 432 11.13 4.76 6.91
N ALA A 433 12.14 5.53 7.32
CA ALA A 433 12.59 6.72 6.62
C ALA A 433 13.91 6.46 5.90
N TYR A 434 13.97 6.85 4.65
CA TYR A 434 15.14 6.77 3.79
C TYR A 434 15.50 8.16 3.28
N LYS A 435 16.78 8.49 3.31
CA LYS A 435 17.30 9.67 2.67
C LYS A 435 17.66 9.34 1.22
N VAL A 436 17.12 10.10 0.28
CA VAL A 436 17.32 9.89 -1.16
C VAL A 436 17.87 11.17 -1.77
N SER A 437 18.99 11.10 -2.46
CA SER A 437 19.51 12.29 -3.16
C SER A 437 18.56 12.70 -4.28
N ALA A 438 18.53 14.00 -4.62
CA ALA A 438 17.75 14.48 -5.75
C ALA A 438 18.20 13.83 -7.08
N ALA A 439 19.51 13.52 -7.20
CA ALA A 439 20.05 12.84 -8.37
C ALA A 439 19.57 11.38 -8.48
N ASP A 440 19.53 10.66 -7.36
CA ASP A 440 19.07 9.26 -7.34
C ASP A 440 17.56 9.16 -7.53
N LEU A 441 16.80 10.15 -7.05
CA LEU A 441 15.36 10.23 -7.32
C LEU A 441 15.08 10.66 -8.78
N GLY A 442 16.10 11.15 -9.48
CA GLY A 442 16.02 11.57 -10.88
C GLY A 442 15.28 12.90 -11.04
N ASN A 443 14.51 13.02 -12.11
CA ASN A 443 13.73 14.23 -12.40
C ASN A 443 12.43 14.27 -11.59
N PHE A 444 12.51 14.07 -10.28
CA PHE A 444 11.34 14.08 -9.41
C PHE A 444 10.60 15.42 -9.50
N VAL A 445 9.33 15.35 -9.83
CA VAL A 445 8.39 16.46 -9.89
C VAL A 445 7.22 16.19 -8.96
N ARG A 446 7.10 17.03 -7.95
CA ARG A 446 6.00 16.91 -6.99
C ARG A 446 4.64 17.24 -7.64
N PRO A 447 3.57 16.55 -7.25
CA PRO A 447 2.22 16.97 -7.66
C PRO A 447 1.96 18.45 -7.31
N GLY A 448 1.43 19.20 -8.29
CA GLY A 448 1.17 20.63 -8.14
C GLY A 448 2.30 21.54 -8.61
N HIS A 449 3.29 21.04 -9.33
CA HIS A 449 4.45 21.79 -9.82
C HIS A 449 5.16 22.60 -8.72
N TYR A 450 5.10 22.11 -7.49
CA TYR A 450 5.76 22.76 -6.37
C TYR A 450 7.28 22.62 -6.57
N ARG A 451 7.91 23.67 -7.06
CA ARG A 451 9.33 23.85 -6.80
C ARG A 451 9.42 24.12 -5.30
N ASP A 452 10.11 23.24 -4.57
CA ASP A 452 10.48 23.54 -3.20
C ASP A 452 11.38 24.79 -3.24
N THR A 453 10.77 25.96 -3.24
CA THR A 453 11.50 27.18 -2.95
C THR A 453 11.85 27.11 -1.47
N ASP A 454 13.11 27.36 -1.14
CA ASP A 454 13.64 27.41 0.22
C ASP A 454 13.02 28.58 1.00
N ASP A 455 11.72 28.63 1.14
CA ASP A 455 11.09 29.58 2.06
C ASP A 455 11.12 28.96 3.46
N ASP A 456 12.23 29.29 4.13
CA ASP A 456 12.44 29.16 5.57
C ASP A 456 11.41 30.05 6.32
N ASP A 457 10.18 29.61 6.38
CA ASP A 457 9.26 30.07 7.42
C ASP A 457 9.06 28.94 8.42
N ASP A 458 10.01 28.90 9.38
CA ASP A 458 9.81 28.29 10.68
C ASP A 458 8.63 29.01 11.39
N GLN A 459 7.41 28.75 10.95
CA GLN A 459 6.27 28.99 11.82
C GLN A 459 6.20 27.85 12.83
N GLU A 460 6.84 28.08 13.97
CA GLU A 460 6.48 27.44 15.23
C GLU A 460 4.98 27.70 15.45
N ASP A 461 4.15 26.74 15.06
CA ASP A 461 2.75 26.74 15.50
C ASP A 461 2.74 26.53 17.01
N ASP A 462 2.48 27.61 17.70
CA ASP A 462 2.16 27.67 19.11
C ASP A 462 1.11 26.58 19.49
N ASP A 463 1.57 25.58 20.25
CA ASP A 463 0.71 24.74 21.09
C ASP A 463 0.13 25.60 22.24
N LYS A 464 -0.86 26.45 21.89
CA LYS A 464 -1.72 27.12 22.88
C LYS A 464 -3.16 27.12 22.34
N LYS A 465 -3.86 26.04 22.61
CA LYS A 465 -5.21 25.99 23.23
C LYS A 465 -5.73 24.56 23.29
#